data_ca20e4de9f3676c5c907830beff48296
#
_entry.id   ca20e4de9f3676c5c907830beff48296
#
_cell.length_a   1.000
_cell.length_b   1.000
_cell.length_c   1.000
_cell.angle_alpha   90.00
_cell.angle_beta   90.00
_cell.angle_gamma   90.00
#
_symmetry.space_group_name_H-M   'P 1'
#
loop_
_entity.id
_entity.type
_entity.pdbx_description
1 polymer ?
#
loop_
_entity_poly.entity_id
_entity_poly.type
_entity_poly.pdbx_seq_one_letter_code
_entity_poly.pdbx_strand_id
1 'polypeptide(L)'
;MGKTETKSRTGEGVSPVSEVKSAVTGFMSDFKDFKDDIHQRLHKQEERLTMLDRKSQTFARPALAVETDFEAPHKKAFNAYLRSGEDDGLRGLEIDTKSMSTAVNSDGGYLVDPQTSDTVKSVLNTTASIRAIANVVNVEATSYDVLIDSTDVGAGWADETSASSETGTPTIERITIPLHELSALPKASQRLLDDSAFDIEGWLAGRIADKFARAEAAAFVTGDGIDKPTGFLTHPDVADASWSWGQIGYVATGVDGAFAGGDALIDLVYALGAEYRANASFVMNSKTAGAVRKLKDNDGRFLWSDGLAAGEPARLLGYPVLIAEDMPDIATGANAIAFGDFASGYTVAERPDLRVLRDPFSAKPHVLFYATKRIGGDVSDFAAIKVLKFSVV
;
A
#
# COMPACT_ATOMS: atom_id res chain seq x y z
N MET A 1 -48.44 -75.82 20.02
CA MET A 1 -48.72 -75.45 21.41
C MET A 1 -48.05 -74.13 21.69
N GLY A 2 -48.75 -73.12 22.16
CA GLY A 2 -48.19 -71.82 22.52
C GLY A 2 -48.98 -70.70 21.87
N LYS A 3 -50.05 -70.25 22.48
CA LYS A 3 -50.88 -69.15 22.11
C LYS A 3 -50.14 -67.81 22.38
N THR A 4 -50.08 -66.96 21.42
CA THR A 4 -49.71 -65.55 21.58
C THR A 4 -50.99 -64.72 21.72
N GLU A 5 -51.18 -64.12 22.87
CA GLU A 5 -52.22 -63.13 23.12
C GLU A 5 -51.74 -61.77 22.62
N THR A 6 -52.47 -61.22 21.69
CA THR A 6 -52.39 -59.84 21.28
C THR A 6 -53.20 -58.92 22.17
N LYS A 7 -52.55 -58.08 22.94
CA LYS A 7 -53.20 -57.07 23.78
C LYS A 7 -53.27 -55.75 22.99
N SER A 8 -54.45 -55.49 22.44
CA SER A 8 -54.73 -54.17 21.82
C SER A 8 -54.81 -53.13 22.93
N ARG A 9 -53.98 -52.12 22.79
CA ARG A 9 -54.06 -50.88 23.57
C ARG A 9 -54.75 -49.84 22.70
N THR A 10 -55.95 -49.48 23.06
CA THR A 10 -56.67 -48.30 22.56
C THR A 10 -55.95 -47.10 23.00
N GLY A 11 -55.33 -46.38 22.04
CA GLY A 11 -54.81 -45.07 22.24
C GLY A 11 -55.95 -44.04 22.07
N GLU A 12 -56.25 -43.32 23.12
CA GLU A 12 -57.08 -42.12 23.05
C GLU A 12 -56.46 -41.11 22.06
N GLY A 13 -57.22 -40.79 21.03
CA GLY A 13 -56.83 -39.79 20.03
C GLY A 13 -56.81 -38.41 20.61
N VAL A 14 -55.61 -37.96 20.90
CA VAL A 14 -55.35 -36.50 21.13
C VAL A 14 -55.54 -35.78 19.81
N SER A 15 -56.50 -34.84 19.75
CA SER A 15 -56.78 -34.14 18.50
C SER A 15 -55.57 -33.35 18.06
N PRO A 16 -55.22 -33.32 16.75
CA PRO A 16 -54.04 -32.59 16.25
C PRO A 16 -54.02 -31.12 16.65
N VAL A 17 -55.17 -30.54 16.93
CA VAL A 17 -55.32 -29.14 17.39
C VAL A 17 -54.79 -28.94 18.82
N SER A 18 -54.90 -29.95 19.70
CA SER A 18 -54.41 -29.88 21.07
C SER A 18 -52.88 -30.00 21.15
N GLU A 19 -52.27 -30.82 20.24
CA GLU A 19 -50.81 -30.95 20.13
C GLU A 19 -50.17 -29.65 19.60
N VAL A 20 -50.78 -29.05 18.56
CA VAL A 20 -50.31 -27.75 18.04
C VAL A 20 -50.43 -26.65 19.09
N LYS A 21 -51.55 -26.65 19.85
CA LYS A 21 -51.74 -25.64 20.92
C LYS A 21 -50.73 -25.83 22.05
N SER A 22 -50.38 -27.07 22.44
CA SER A 22 -49.39 -27.32 23.47
C SER A 22 -47.97 -26.96 22.97
N ALA A 23 -47.63 -27.26 21.70
CA ALA A 23 -46.36 -26.87 21.09
C ALA A 23 -46.20 -25.34 20.99
N VAL A 24 -47.25 -24.62 20.59
CA VAL A 24 -47.24 -23.14 20.53
C VAL A 24 -47.10 -22.55 21.93
N THR A 25 -47.78 -23.14 22.92
CA THR A 25 -47.66 -22.65 24.31
C THR A 25 -46.26 -22.91 24.88
N GLY A 26 -45.65 -24.07 24.58
CA GLY A 26 -44.25 -24.38 24.91
C GLY A 26 -43.27 -23.39 24.26
N PHE A 27 -43.44 -23.18 22.97
CA PHE A 27 -42.59 -22.18 22.25
C PHE A 27 -42.74 -20.77 22.80
N MET A 28 -43.93 -20.31 23.15
CA MET A 28 -44.14 -19.01 23.77
C MET A 28 -43.48 -18.90 25.15
N SER A 29 -43.46 -20.00 25.92
CA SER A 29 -42.74 -20.05 27.20
C SER A 29 -41.27 -19.93 27.02
N ASP A 30 -40.67 -20.77 26.12
CA ASP A 30 -39.24 -20.79 25.83
C ASP A 30 -38.77 -19.46 25.24
N PHE A 31 -39.61 -18.84 24.40
CA PHE A 31 -39.30 -17.52 23.85
C PHE A 31 -39.32 -16.42 24.92
N LYS A 32 -40.22 -16.52 25.88
CA LYS A 32 -40.28 -15.58 27.02
C LYS A 32 -39.03 -15.74 27.90
N ASP A 33 -38.65 -16.97 28.21
CA ASP A 33 -37.46 -17.25 29.02
C ASP A 33 -36.17 -16.80 28.30
N PHE A 34 -36.09 -17.00 27.00
CA PHE A 34 -34.99 -16.48 26.18
C PHE A 34 -34.92 -14.96 26.18
N LYS A 35 -36.07 -14.27 26.06
CA LYS A 35 -36.14 -12.83 26.14
C LYS A 35 -35.67 -12.31 27.52
N ASP A 36 -36.09 -12.95 28.58
CA ASP A 36 -35.74 -12.58 29.94
C ASP A 36 -34.25 -12.84 30.21
N ASP A 37 -33.63 -13.88 29.68
CA ASP A 37 -32.19 -14.17 29.76
C ASP A 37 -31.40 -13.08 28.99
N ILE A 38 -31.83 -12.68 27.80
CA ILE A 38 -31.21 -11.61 27.05
C ILE A 38 -31.29 -10.28 27.81
N HIS A 39 -32.44 -9.95 28.38
CA HIS A 39 -32.58 -8.73 29.18
C HIS A 39 -31.65 -8.75 30.40
N GLN A 40 -31.53 -9.87 31.09
CA GLN A 40 -30.60 -9.98 32.21
C GLN A 40 -29.13 -9.83 31.78
N ARG A 41 -28.76 -10.36 30.63
CA ARG A 41 -27.39 -10.19 30.07
C ARG A 41 -27.10 -8.75 29.68
N LEU A 42 -28.05 -8.08 29.03
CA LEU A 42 -27.96 -6.66 28.70
C LEU A 42 -27.82 -5.80 29.96
N HIS A 43 -28.65 -6.06 30.96
CA HIS A 43 -28.60 -5.29 32.24
C HIS A 43 -27.23 -5.48 32.94
N LYS A 44 -26.67 -6.71 32.94
CA LYS A 44 -25.32 -6.96 33.47
C LYS A 44 -24.23 -6.25 32.66
N GLN A 45 -24.42 -6.10 31.35
CA GLN A 45 -23.47 -5.33 30.50
C GLN A 45 -23.58 -3.84 30.76
N GLU A 46 -24.79 -3.31 30.93
CA GLU A 46 -25.01 -1.90 31.30
C GLU A 46 -24.44 -1.59 32.69
N GLU A 47 -24.62 -2.46 33.68
CA GLU A 47 -23.97 -2.32 34.99
C GLU A 47 -22.46 -2.34 34.90
N ARG A 48 -21.87 -3.18 34.05
CA ARG A 48 -20.42 -3.19 33.81
C ARG A 48 -19.95 -1.89 33.15
N LEU A 49 -20.68 -1.39 32.16
CA LEU A 49 -20.38 -0.14 31.48
C LEU A 49 -20.49 1.04 32.47
N THR A 50 -21.54 1.10 33.28
CA THR A 50 -21.70 2.16 34.31
C THR A 50 -20.64 2.07 35.40
N MET A 51 -20.18 0.87 35.79
CA MET A 51 -19.06 0.71 36.70
C MET A 51 -17.72 1.17 36.09
N LEU A 52 -17.49 0.89 34.81
CA LEU A 52 -16.31 1.36 34.09
C LEU A 52 -16.33 2.87 33.92
N ASP A 53 -17.49 3.44 33.60
CA ASP A 53 -17.67 4.89 33.44
C ASP A 53 -17.50 5.62 34.78
N ARG A 54 -18.02 5.02 35.87
CA ARG A 54 -17.84 5.57 37.23
C ARG A 54 -16.36 5.44 37.66
N LYS A 55 -15.66 4.40 37.24
CA LYS A 55 -14.23 4.21 37.51
C LYS A 55 -13.37 5.17 36.68
N SER A 56 -13.77 5.50 35.45
CA SER A 56 -13.12 6.53 34.63
C SER A 56 -13.35 7.93 35.19
N GLN A 57 -14.55 8.24 35.69
CA GLN A 57 -14.86 9.54 36.29
C GLN A 57 -14.18 9.76 37.67
N THR A 58 -13.84 8.71 38.41
CA THR A 58 -13.10 8.87 39.67
C THR A 58 -11.61 9.21 39.44
N PHE A 59 -11.08 9.04 38.23
CA PHE A 59 -9.75 9.52 37.83
C PHE A 59 -9.75 10.94 37.24
N ALA A 60 -10.92 11.54 36.99
CA ALA A 60 -11.06 12.89 36.48
C ALA A 60 -11.18 13.93 37.62
N ARG A 61 -10.18 13.96 38.51
CA ARG A 61 -9.95 15.14 39.33
C ARG A 61 -8.92 16.00 38.61
N PRO A 62 -9.20 17.25 38.26
CA PRO A 62 -8.18 18.11 37.67
C PRO A 62 -7.17 18.45 38.76
N ALA A 63 -6.05 17.75 38.77
CA ALA A 63 -4.81 18.23 39.35
C ALA A 63 -4.32 19.35 38.43
N LEU A 64 -4.12 20.55 39.00
CA LEU A 64 -3.48 21.68 38.36
C LEU A 64 -2.32 21.23 37.47
N ALA A 65 -2.45 21.53 36.20
CA ALA A 65 -1.48 21.61 35.13
C ALA A 65 -0.06 21.11 35.45
N VAL A 66 0.18 19.84 35.19
CA VAL A 66 1.38 19.36 34.53
C VAL A 66 0.85 18.48 33.41
N GLU A 67 1.00 18.92 32.18
CA GLU A 67 0.88 18.06 30.99
C GLU A 67 1.96 16.97 31.13
N THR A 68 1.63 15.90 31.84
CA THR A 68 2.37 14.67 31.69
C THR A 68 1.78 14.01 30.44
N ASP A 69 2.46 14.26 29.32
CA ASP A 69 2.39 13.40 28.15
C ASP A 69 2.49 11.96 28.65
N PHE A 70 1.40 11.21 28.59
CA PHE A 70 1.43 9.76 28.78
C PHE A 70 2.10 9.14 27.54
N GLU A 71 3.40 9.37 27.43
CA GLU A 71 4.19 8.65 26.43
C GLU A 71 4.04 7.16 26.69
N ALA A 72 3.68 6.40 25.65
CA ALA A 72 3.59 4.96 25.74
C ALA A 72 4.91 4.41 26.36
N PRO A 73 4.86 3.43 27.29
CA PRO A 73 6.05 2.94 27.98
C PRO A 73 7.19 2.55 27.05
N HIS A 74 6.83 2.03 25.87
CA HIS A 74 7.78 1.68 24.81
C HIS A 74 8.50 2.90 24.22
N LYS A 75 7.78 3.99 23.95
CA LYS A 75 8.36 5.24 23.41
C LYS A 75 9.34 5.85 24.43
N LYS A 76 9.00 5.84 25.70
CA LYS A 76 9.89 6.31 26.77
C LYS A 76 11.17 5.49 26.88
N ALA A 77 11.04 4.15 26.81
CA ALA A 77 12.18 3.24 26.84
C ALA A 77 13.06 3.38 25.59
N PHE A 78 12.45 3.56 24.43
CA PHE A 78 13.16 3.78 23.17
C PHE A 78 13.89 5.13 23.14
N ASN A 79 13.28 6.20 23.63
CA ASN A 79 13.94 7.50 23.80
C ASN A 79 15.14 7.44 24.77
N ALA A 80 15.03 6.68 25.86
CA ALA A 80 16.14 6.44 26.78
C ALA A 80 17.27 5.68 26.08
N TYR A 81 16.95 4.66 25.29
CA TYR A 81 17.93 3.92 24.48
C TYR A 81 18.66 4.84 23.48
N LEU A 82 17.94 5.71 22.76
CA LEU A 82 18.54 6.63 21.80
C LEU A 82 19.47 7.67 22.45
N ARG A 83 19.12 8.14 23.67
CA ARG A 83 19.88 9.18 24.37
C ARG A 83 21.10 8.65 25.12
N SER A 84 20.90 7.61 25.90
CA SER A 84 21.92 7.10 26.83
C SER A 84 22.49 5.73 26.43
N GLY A 85 21.81 5.00 25.52
CA GLY A 85 22.17 3.63 25.17
C GLY A 85 21.73 2.60 26.20
N GLU A 86 20.83 2.98 27.12
CA GLU A 86 20.29 2.09 28.13
C GLU A 86 19.20 1.20 27.51
N ASP A 87 19.42 -0.10 27.48
CA ASP A 87 18.52 -1.10 26.91
C ASP A 87 17.63 -1.82 27.94
N ASP A 88 17.85 -1.60 29.23
CA ASP A 88 17.15 -2.27 30.32
C ASP A 88 15.62 -2.02 30.26
N GLY A 89 15.21 -0.82 29.90
CA GLY A 89 13.79 -0.48 29.76
C GLY A 89 13.09 -1.20 28.60
N LEU A 90 13.79 -1.43 27.50
CA LEU A 90 13.28 -2.16 26.32
C LEU A 90 13.21 -3.67 26.62
N ARG A 91 14.25 -4.23 27.22
CA ARG A 91 14.25 -5.64 27.64
C ARG A 91 13.17 -5.95 28.67
N GLY A 92 12.86 -5.01 29.57
CA GLY A 92 11.79 -5.16 30.55
C GLY A 92 10.40 -5.27 29.89
N LEU A 93 10.17 -4.57 28.80
CA LEU A 93 8.90 -4.63 28.05
C LEU A 93 8.77 -5.92 27.23
N GLU A 94 9.88 -6.50 26.74
CA GLU A 94 9.87 -7.79 26.03
C GLU A 94 9.51 -8.96 26.98
N ILE A 95 9.84 -8.88 28.26
CA ILE A 95 9.54 -9.93 29.24
C ILE A 95 8.04 -9.97 29.58
N ASP A 96 7.33 -8.84 29.52
CA ASP A 96 5.90 -8.77 29.81
C ASP A 96 5.02 -9.22 28.63
N THR A 97 5.52 -9.26 27.41
CA THR A 97 4.85 -9.81 26.25
C THR A 97 5.11 -11.31 26.11
N LYS A 98 4.46 -12.08 26.95
CA LYS A 98 4.50 -13.55 26.95
C LYS A 98 3.66 -14.11 25.81
N SER A 99 4.13 -13.98 24.57
CA SER A 99 3.80 -14.91 23.49
C SER A 99 4.59 -14.59 22.21
N MET A 100 5.31 -15.61 21.76
CA MET A 100 6.05 -15.74 20.50
C MET A 100 7.45 -15.13 20.48
N SER A 101 8.34 -15.88 21.10
CA SER A 101 9.74 -15.94 20.77
C SER A 101 9.89 -16.41 19.32
N THR A 102 10.28 -15.51 18.44
CA THR A 102 11.11 -15.90 17.32
C THR A 102 12.52 -15.44 17.62
N ALA A 103 13.27 -16.43 18.14
CA ALA A 103 14.71 -16.56 18.06
C ALA A 103 15.54 -15.27 18.20
N VAL A 104 15.94 -15.04 19.45
CA VAL A 104 17.34 -14.78 19.80
C VAL A 104 18.13 -14.08 18.69
N ASN A 105 18.16 -12.75 18.72
CA ASN A 105 19.34 -12.05 18.27
C ASN A 105 20.00 -11.40 19.47
N SER A 106 20.99 -12.09 20.01
CA SER A 106 21.91 -11.62 21.05
C SER A 106 22.82 -10.47 20.59
N ASP A 107 22.61 -9.96 19.38
CA ASP A 107 23.38 -8.88 18.76
C ASP A 107 22.50 -7.65 18.47
N GLY A 108 21.81 -7.12 19.50
CA GLY A 108 21.48 -5.70 19.57
C GLY A 108 20.51 -5.11 18.52
N GLY A 109 19.64 -5.89 17.87
CA GLY A 109 18.61 -5.38 16.97
C GLY A 109 17.34 -4.99 17.74
N TYR A 110 17.24 -3.77 18.24
CA TYR A 110 16.02 -3.26 18.84
C TYR A 110 15.00 -2.89 17.77
N LEU A 111 13.76 -3.34 17.97
CA LEU A 111 12.62 -2.96 17.13
C LEU A 111 12.39 -1.45 17.21
N VAL A 112 12.20 -0.82 16.06
CA VAL A 112 11.77 0.57 16.00
C VAL A 112 10.40 0.70 16.67
N ASP A 113 10.21 1.77 17.45
CA ASP A 113 8.90 2.10 17.99
C ASP A 113 7.84 2.09 16.88
N PRO A 114 6.70 1.39 17.06
CA PRO A 114 5.62 1.34 16.08
C PRO A 114 5.17 2.73 15.59
N GLN A 115 5.15 3.73 16.46
CA GLN A 115 4.78 5.11 16.09
C GLN A 115 5.79 5.75 15.14
N THR A 116 7.07 5.53 15.34
CA THR A 116 8.14 6.02 14.46
C THR A 116 8.06 5.34 13.10
N SER A 117 7.84 4.04 13.08
CA SER A 117 7.64 3.27 11.84
C SER A 117 6.40 3.75 11.07
N ASP A 118 5.29 4.03 11.75
CA ASP A 118 4.06 4.52 11.13
C ASP A 118 4.23 5.94 10.57
N THR A 119 4.98 6.81 11.27
CA THR A 119 5.32 8.14 10.77
C THR A 119 6.15 8.07 9.49
N VAL A 120 7.16 7.21 9.46
CA VAL A 120 8.00 6.98 8.27
C VAL A 120 7.16 6.45 7.11
N LYS A 121 6.30 5.45 7.36
CA LYS A 121 5.37 4.91 6.33
C LYS A 121 4.41 5.98 5.80
N SER A 122 3.87 6.81 6.67
CA SER A 122 2.95 7.89 6.32
C SER A 122 3.63 8.91 5.40
N VAL A 123 4.85 9.33 5.69
CA VAL A 123 5.64 10.25 4.85
C VAL A 123 5.98 9.59 3.51
N LEU A 124 6.38 8.33 3.50
CA LEU A 124 6.66 7.59 2.26
C LEU A 124 5.44 7.54 1.34
N ASN A 125 4.26 7.25 1.88
CA ASN A 125 3.03 7.20 1.08
C ASN A 125 2.63 8.57 0.51
N THR A 126 2.93 9.65 1.23
CA THR A 126 2.55 11.01 0.82
C THR A 126 3.54 11.62 -0.17
N THR A 127 4.83 11.29 -0.07
CA THR A 127 5.90 11.94 -0.83
C THR A 127 6.33 11.13 -2.05
N ALA A 128 6.26 9.81 -2.00
CA ALA A 128 6.63 8.93 -3.12
C ALA A 128 5.47 8.85 -4.13
N SER A 129 5.55 9.65 -5.17
CA SER A 129 4.47 9.83 -6.13
C SER A 129 4.04 8.54 -6.83
N ILE A 130 4.97 7.75 -7.39
CA ILE A 130 4.64 6.49 -8.07
C ILE A 130 4.08 5.46 -7.10
N ARG A 131 4.60 5.40 -5.88
CA ARG A 131 4.11 4.50 -4.83
C ARG A 131 2.63 4.71 -4.51
N ALA A 132 2.12 5.95 -4.65
CA ALA A 132 0.72 6.26 -4.35
C ALA A 132 -0.27 5.60 -5.31
N ILE A 133 0.16 5.29 -6.54
CA ILE A 133 -0.68 4.72 -7.60
C ILE A 133 -0.28 3.30 -8.00
N ALA A 134 0.91 2.83 -7.59
CA ALA A 134 1.41 1.48 -7.86
C ALA A 134 0.83 0.45 -6.89
N ASN A 135 0.93 -0.83 -7.26
CA ASN A 135 0.60 -1.95 -6.40
C ASN A 135 1.72 -2.17 -5.37
N VAL A 136 1.42 -2.08 -4.08
CA VAL A 136 2.39 -2.29 -3.01
C VAL A 136 2.13 -3.60 -2.28
N VAL A 137 3.10 -4.51 -2.33
CA VAL A 137 3.01 -5.84 -1.74
C VAL A 137 4.05 -5.99 -0.62
N ASN A 138 3.58 -6.42 0.56
CA ASN A 138 4.47 -6.74 1.68
C ASN A 138 4.99 -8.17 1.55
N VAL A 139 6.33 -8.33 1.58
CA VAL A 139 7.00 -9.61 1.36
C VAL A 139 8.02 -9.87 2.46
N GLU A 140 8.05 -11.10 2.98
CA GLU A 140 9.06 -11.52 3.96
C GLU A 140 10.31 -12.14 3.30
N ALA A 141 10.19 -12.55 2.02
CA ALA A 141 11.26 -13.15 1.24
C ALA A 141 12.26 -12.12 0.69
N THR A 142 13.31 -12.58 0.02
CA THR A 142 14.32 -11.73 -0.64
C THR A 142 13.90 -11.26 -2.03
N SER A 143 12.86 -11.85 -2.61
CA SER A 143 12.29 -11.51 -3.91
C SER A 143 10.79 -11.78 -3.91
N TYR A 144 10.10 -11.14 -4.83
CA TYR A 144 8.68 -11.37 -5.12
C TYR A 144 8.55 -11.83 -6.57
N ASP A 145 7.85 -12.94 -6.79
CA ASP A 145 7.63 -13.50 -8.12
C ASP A 145 6.18 -13.21 -8.56
N VAL A 146 6.04 -12.57 -9.70
CA VAL A 146 4.77 -12.37 -10.40
C VAL A 146 4.68 -13.36 -11.54
N LEU A 147 3.62 -14.16 -11.55
CA LEU A 147 3.32 -15.08 -12.65
C LEU A 147 2.37 -14.40 -13.62
N ILE A 148 2.70 -14.40 -14.88
CA ILE A 148 1.96 -13.73 -15.94
C ILE A 148 1.66 -14.74 -17.04
N ASP A 149 0.44 -14.71 -17.54
CA ASP A 149 0.07 -15.41 -18.76
C ASP A 149 0.39 -14.50 -19.95
N SER A 150 1.43 -14.85 -20.70
CA SER A 150 1.94 -14.03 -21.82
C SER A 150 1.33 -14.41 -23.17
N THR A 151 0.55 -15.47 -23.23
CA THR A 151 0.03 -15.99 -24.51
C THR A 151 -1.49 -16.20 -24.42
N ASP A 152 -2.23 -15.51 -25.26
CA ASP A 152 -3.68 -15.69 -25.35
C ASP A 152 -4.02 -17.06 -25.95
N VAL A 153 -5.05 -17.71 -25.37
CA VAL A 153 -5.57 -18.95 -25.91
C VAL A 153 -6.48 -18.63 -27.11
N GLY A 154 -6.07 -19.04 -28.28
CA GLY A 154 -6.89 -18.88 -29.49
C GLY A 154 -8.26 -19.57 -29.32
N ALA A 155 -9.34 -18.83 -29.52
CA ALA A 155 -10.70 -19.38 -29.60
C ALA A 155 -11.19 -19.29 -31.04
N GLY A 156 -11.75 -20.38 -31.54
CA GLY A 156 -12.32 -20.46 -32.89
C GLY A 156 -13.79 -20.92 -32.84
N TRP A 157 -14.60 -20.38 -33.76
CA TRP A 157 -15.95 -20.87 -33.99
C TRP A 157 -15.87 -22.21 -34.75
N ALA A 158 -16.43 -23.26 -34.21
CA ALA A 158 -16.51 -24.56 -34.89
C ALA A 158 -17.88 -24.74 -35.53
N ASP A 159 -17.88 -25.27 -36.74
CA ASP A 159 -19.11 -25.72 -37.42
C ASP A 159 -19.39 -27.18 -37.00
N GLU A 160 -20.66 -27.60 -37.07
CA GLU A 160 -21.13 -28.93 -36.65
C GLU A 160 -20.41 -30.09 -37.35
N THR A 161 -19.87 -29.84 -38.54
CA THR A 161 -19.26 -30.87 -39.41
C THR A 161 -17.73 -30.74 -39.52
N SER A 162 -17.11 -29.71 -38.96
CA SER A 162 -15.66 -29.50 -39.01
C SER A 162 -14.99 -29.91 -37.73
N ALA A 163 -13.81 -30.57 -37.85
CA ALA A 163 -13.00 -30.88 -36.68
C ALA A 163 -12.45 -29.57 -36.08
N SER A 164 -12.58 -29.41 -34.78
CA SER A 164 -11.95 -28.31 -34.07
C SER A 164 -10.43 -28.32 -34.26
N SER A 165 -9.87 -27.22 -34.72
CA SER A 165 -8.42 -27.06 -34.79
C SER A 165 -7.82 -26.91 -33.39
N GLU A 166 -6.62 -27.44 -33.23
CA GLU A 166 -5.87 -27.34 -31.97
C GLU A 166 -5.53 -25.85 -31.73
N THR A 167 -5.90 -25.35 -30.56
CA THR A 167 -5.59 -23.98 -30.13
C THR A 167 -4.32 -23.97 -29.29
N GLY A 168 -3.53 -22.89 -29.37
CA GLY A 168 -2.27 -22.78 -28.64
C GLY A 168 -2.44 -22.96 -27.12
N THR A 169 -1.45 -23.53 -26.47
CA THR A 169 -1.40 -23.65 -25.00
C THR A 169 -0.83 -22.39 -24.39
N PRO A 170 -1.45 -21.80 -23.34
CA PRO A 170 -0.92 -20.61 -22.69
C PRO A 170 0.46 -20.87 -22.07
N THR A 171 1.36 -19.91 -22.21
CA THR A 171 2.69 -19.95 -21.58
C THR A 171 2.73 -19.01 -20.39
N ILE A 172 3.12 -19.53 -19.23
CA ILE A 172 3.27 -18.76 -18.02
C ILE A 172 4.72 -18.28 -17.91
N GLU A 173 4.90 -16.97 -17.87
CA GLU A 173 6.17 -16.34 -17.60
C GLU A 173 6.24 -15.87 -16.15
N ARG A 174 7.44 -15.80 -15.61
CA ARG A 174 7.70 -15.36 -14.25
C ARG A 174 8.59 -14.12 -14.27
N ILE A 175 8.09 -13.03 -13.73
CA ILE A 175 8.88 -11.83 -13.45
C ILE A 175 9.29 -11.90 -11.98
N THR A 176 10.59 -11.86 -11.71
CA THR A 176 11.15 -11.87 -10.36
C THR A 176 11.58 -10.47 -9.97
N ILE A 177 10.98 -9.92 -8.93
CA ILE A 177 11.27 -8.59 -8.38
C ILE A 177 12.20 -8.77 -7.17
N PRO A 178 13.51 -8.50 -7.29
CA PRO A 178 14.44 -8.60 -6.18
C PRO A 178 14.26 -7.43 -5.21
N LEU A 179 14.44 -7.67 -3.89
CA LEU A 179 14.44 -6.63 -2.88
C LEU A 179 15.87 -6.15 -2.65
N HIS A 180 16.10 -4.87 -2.85
CA HIS A 180 17.36 -4.18 -2.59
C HIS A 180 17.33 -3.46 -1.24
N GLU A 181 18.50 -3.25 -0.64
CA GLU A 181 18.62 -2.58 0.64
C GLU A 181 18.82 -1.07 0.44
N LEU A 182 17.90 -0.28 0.94
CA LEU A 182 18.03 1.16 1.04
C LEU A 182 18.51 1.52 2.46
N SER A 183 19.63 2.21 2.57
CA SER A 183 20.23 2.56 3.85
C SER A 183 20.48 4.04 4.01
N ALA A 184 20.40 4.52 5.25
CA ALA A 184 20.78 5.87 5.63
C ALA A 184 21.62 5.81 6.92
N LEU A 185 22.69 6.61 6.98
CA LEU A 185 23.62 6.65 8.11
C LEU A 185 23.81 8.10 8.59
N PRO A 186 22.78 8.75 9.13
CA PRO A 186 22.94 10.06 9.75
C PRO A 186 23.77 9.96 11.03
N LYS A 187 24.50 11.05 11.34
CA LYS A 187 25.29 11.18 12.57
C LYS A 187 24.85 12.40 13.36
N ALA A 188 24.76 12.27 14.67
CA ALA A 188 24.48 13.36 15.60
C ALA A 188 25.57 13.47 16.66
N SER A 189 25.84 14.68 17.15
CA SER A 189 26.75 14.86 18.27
C SER A 189 26.11 14.39 19.57
N GLN A 190 26.83 13.67 20.42
CA GLN A 190 26.33 13.24 21.75
C GLN A 190 25.86 14.44 22.57
N ARG A 191 26.59 15.57 22.56
CA ARG A 191 26.18 16.81 23.25
C ARG A 191 24.84 17.34 22.77
N LEU A 192 24.59 17.28 21.44
CA LEU A 192 23.31 17.70 20.88
C LEU A 192 22.15 16.81 21.38
N LEU A 193 22.39 15.52 21.53
CA LEU A 193 21.40 14.58 22.06
C LEU A 193 21.12 14.83 23.54
N ASP A 194 22.16 15.17 24.33
CA ASP A 194 22.07 15.35 25.79
C ASP A 194 21.47 16.73 26.16
N ASP A 195 21.86 17.81 25.42
CA ASP A 195 21.53 19.20 25.75
C ASP A 195 20.25 19.72 25.05
N SER A 196 19.70 18.97 24.09
CA SER A 196 18.57 19.44 23.30
C SER A 196 17.23 19.27 24.03
N ALA A 197 16.49 20.36 24.13
CA ALA A 197 15.07 20.34 24.51
C ALA A 197 14.15 19.97 23.31
N PHE A 198 14.74 19.78 22.12
CA PHE A 198 14.04 19.46 20.88
C PHE A 198 13.96 17.94 20.66
N ASP A 199 12.83 17.46 20.14
CA ASP A 199 12.66 16.05 19.77
C ASP A 199 13.53 15.71 18.54
N ILE A 200 14.78 15.28 18.82
CA ILE A 200 15.75 14.88 17.79
C ILE A 200 15.31 13.60 17.11
N GLU A 201 14.61 12.72 17.81
CA GLU A 201 14.14 11.43 17.29
C GLU A 201 13.09 11.65 16.18
N GLY A 202 12.02 12.39 16.47
CA GLY A 202 11.00 12.70 15.48
C GLY A 202 11.55 13.47 14.27
N TRP A 203 12.46 14.42 14.52
CA TRP A 203 13.15 15.13 13.45
C TRP A 203 14.00 14.21 12.58
N LEU A 204 14.78 13.31 13.20
CA LEU A 204 15.64 12.38 12.49
C LEU A 204 14.81 11.36 11.68
N ALA A 205 13.74 10.82 12.27
CA ALA A 205 12.80 9.93 11.59
C ALA A 205 12.19 10.60 10.36
N GLY A 206 11.73 11.85 10.49
CA GLY A 206 11.21 12.63 9.35
C GLY A 206 12.25 12.84 8.25
N ARG A 207 13.51 13.15 8.62
CA ARG A 207 14.60 13.33 7.65
C ARG A 207 14.99 12.04 6.93
N ILE A 208 14.98 10.91 7.63
CA ILE A 208 15.21 9.59 7.02
C ILE A 208 14.06 9.26 6.07
N ALA A 209 12.81 9.48 6.50
CA ALA A 209 11.63 9.26 5.67
C ALA A 209 11.66 10.06 4.38
N ASP A 210 11.96 11.37 4.46
CA ASP A 210 12.11 12.23 3.28
C ASP A 210 13.20 11.73 2.32
N LYS A 211 14.32 11.28 2.85
CA LYS A 211 15.43 10.77 2.04
C LYS A 211 15.07 9.45 1.37
N PHE A 212 14.44 8.54 2.11
CA PHE A 212 13.99 7.27 1.55
C PHE A 212 12.92 7.49 0.49
N ALA A 213 11.92 8.34 0.74
CA ALA A 213 10.87 8.67 -0.22
C ALA A 213 11.43 9.20 -1.55
N ARG A 214 12.40 10.11 -1.50
CA ARG A 214 13.05 10.65 -2.71
C ARG A 214 13.87 9.60 -3.44
N ALA A 215 14.63 8.77 -2.71
CA ALA A 215 15.43 7.71 -3.32
C ALA A 215 14.53 6.65 -3.98
N GLU A 216 13.43 6.26 -3.34
CA GLU A 216 12.43 5.33 -3.88
C GLU A 216 11.76 5.93 -5.11
N ALA A 217 11.30 7.18 -5.07
CA ALA A 217 10.63 7.84 -6.18
C ALA A 217 11.53 7.90 -7.43
N ALA A 218 12.78 8.29 -7.28
CA ALA A 218 13.74 8.30 -8.36
C ALA A 218 14.02 6.89 -8.92
N ALA A 219 14.14 5.88 -8.02
CA ALA A 219 14.41 4.51 -8.44
C ALA A 219 13.22 3.89 -9.19
N PHE A 220 11.97 4.17 -8.81
CA PHE A 220 10.79 3.64 -9.51
C PHE A 220 10.61 4.23 -10.91
N VAL A 221 11.14 5.40 -11.17
CA VAL A 221 11.10 6.03 -12.52
C VAL A 221 12.27 5.59 -13.38
N THR A 222 13.52 5.72 -12.90
CA THR A 222 14.74 5.58 -13.70
C THR A 222 15.78 4.62 -13.12
N GLY A 223 15.40 3.79 -12.14
CA GLY A 223 16.31 2.80 -11.57
C GLY A 223 16.74 1.76 -12.57
N ASP A 224 17.99 1.32 -12.50
CA ASP A 224 18.59 0.36 -13.45
C ASP A 224 18.47 -1.10 -13.02
N GLY A 225 17.84 -1.41 -11.86
CA GLY A 225 17.71 -2.75 -11.32
C GLY A 225 19.00 -3.32 -10.70
N ILE A 226 20.10 -2.54 -10.66
CA ILE A 226 21.36 -2.95 -10.03
C ILE A 226 21.44 -2.25 -8.66
N ASP A 227 21.37 -3.02 -7.59
CA ASP A 227 21.35 -2.55 -6.19
C ASP A 227 20.22 -1.55 -5.84
N LYS A 228 19.27 -1.36 -6.74
CA LYS A 228 18.07 -0.53 -6.59
C LYS A 228 16.92 -1.07 -7.45
N PRO A 229 15.65 -0.70 -7.17
CA PRO A 229 14.50 -1.11 -7.97
C PRO A 229 14.67 -0.79 -9.46
N THR A 230 14.04 -1.59 -10.32
CA THR A 230 13.97 -1.31 -11.76
C THR A 230 12.88 -0.25 -11.99
N GLY A 231 13.26 0.86 -12.59
CA GLY A 231 12.33 1.93 -12.97
C GLY A 231 11.57 1.58 -14.25
N PHE A 232 10.31 2.01 -14.35
CA PHE A 232 9.51 1.68 -15.52
C PHE A 232 10.06 2.32 -16.82
N LEU A 233 10.77 3.47 -16.76
CA LEU A 233 11.40 4.08 -17.94
C LEU A 233 12.72 3.41 -18.37
N THR A 234 13.23 2.46 -17.62
CA THR A 234 14.49 1.76 -17.93
C THR A 234 14.26 0.59 -18.88
N HIS A 235 13.03 0.08 -18.95
CA HIS A 235 12.67 -0.94 -19.92
C HIS A 235 12.76 -0.41 -21.35
N PRO A 236 13.04 -1.28 -22.34
CA PRO A 236 13.07 -0.88 -23.74
C PRO A 236 11.73 -0.26 -24.16
N ASP A 237 11.79 0.90 -24.81
CA ASP A 237 10.63 1.56 -25.38
C ASP A 237 10.55 1.33 -26.90
N VAL A 238 9.37 1.05 -27.40
CA VAL A 238 9.11 0.77 -28.81
C VAL A 238 7.84 1.50 -29.25
N ALA A 239 7.78 1.86 -30.55
CA ALA A 239 6.57 2.48 -31.11
C ALA A 239 5.34 1.56 -30.88
N ASP A 240 4.23 2.11 -30.44
CA ASP A 240 3.04 1.33 -30.06
C ASP A 240 2.55 0.38 -31.16
N ALA A 241 2.69 0.76 -32.43
CA ALA A 241 2.36 -0.09 -33.59
C ALA A 241 3.21 -1.36 -33.71
N SER A 242 4.40 -1.40 -33.10
CA SER A 242 5.36 -2.54 -33.11
C SER A 242 5.53 -3.16 -31.74
N TRP A 243 4.61 -2.86 -30.81
CA TRP A 243 4.69 -3.29 -29.44
C TRP A 243 4.70 -4.82 -29.29
N SER A 244 5.56 -5.30 -28.42
CA SER A 244 5.61 -6.69 -27.99
C SER A 244 5.81 -6.78 -26.48
N TRP A 245 5.43 -7.89 -25.88
CA TRP A 245 5.61 -8.11 -24.45
C TRP A 245 7.06 -7.94 -24.01
N GLY A 246 7.28 -7.34 -22.83
CA GLY A 246 8.61 -7.02 -22.32
C GLY A 246 9.11 -5.62 -22.69
N GLN A 247 8.32 -4.85 -23.42
CA GLN A 247 8.64 -3.49 -23.87
C GLN A 247 7.52 -2.52 -23.53
N ILE A 248 7.85 -1.26 -23.30
CA ILE A 248 6.84 -0.20 -23.08
C ILE A 248 6.54 0.47 -24.43
N GLY A 249 5.25 0.51 -24.79
CA GLY A 249 4.82 1.20 -26.01
C GLY A 249 4.92 2.72 -25.84
N TYR A 250 5.50 3.41 -26.84
CA TYR A 250 5.49 4.86 -26.86
C TYR A 250 4.65 5.41 -28.04
N VAL A 251 4.11 6.60 -27.81
CA VAL A 251 3.53 7.46 -28.83
C VAL A 251 4.47 8.64 -29.06
N ALA A 252 4.80 8.94 -30.31
CA ALA A 252 5.66 10.07 -30.65
C ALA A 252 4.87 11.39 -30.67
N THR A 253 5.49 12.48 -30.20
CA THR A 253 4.86 13.82 -30.29
C THR A 253 4.83 14.41 -31.71
N GLY A 254 5.56 13.80 -32.66
CA GLY A 254 5.69 14.27 -34.01
C GLY A 254 6.66 15.46 -34.19
N VAL A 255 7.15 16.03 -33.10
CA VAL A 255 8.13 17.11 -33.09
C VAL A 255 9.18 16.80 -32.02
N ASP A 256 10.44 16.98 -32.39
CA ASP A 256 11.56 16.71 -31.51
C ASP A 256 11.67 17.75 -30.38
N GLY A 257 11.66 17.29 -29.13
CA GLY A 257 11.81 18.14 -27.95
C GLY A 257 10.66 19.14 -27.69
N ALA A 258 9.50 19.01 -28.37
CA ALA A 258 8.36 19.89 -28.18
C ALA A 258 7.01 19.19 -28.42
N PHE A 259 5.92 19.84 -28.06
CA PHE A 259 4.57 19.44 -28.47
C PHE A 259 4.24 20.01 -29.86
N ALA A 260 3.74 19.19 -30.78
CA ALA A 260 3.12 19.64 -32.01
C ALA A 260 1.74 20.26 -31.77
N GLY A 261 1.03 19.78 -30.75
CA GLY A 261 -0.34 20.16 -30.39
C GLY A 261 -0.83 19.29 -29.22
N GLY A 262 -2.14 19.31 -28.99
CA GLY A 262 -2.80 18.47 -27.98
C GLY A 262 -3.09 17.04 -28.45
N ASP A 263 -3.02 16.78 -29.75
CA ASP A 263 -3.45 15.52 -30.36
C ASP A 263 -2.64 14.33 -29.86
N ALA A 264 -1.32 14.48 -29.66
CA ALA A 264 -0.45 13.44 -29.13
C ALA A 264 -0.86 12.94 -27.75
N LEU A 265 -1.48 13.80 -26.93
CA LEU A 265 -2.02 13.38 -25.61
C LEU A 265 -3.28 12.54 -25.78
N ILE A 266 -4.10 12.84 -26.78
CA ILE A 266 -5.30 12.07 -27.11
C ILE A 266 -4.87 10.71 -27.66
N ASP A 267 -3.90 10.68 -28.58
CA ASP A 267 -3.35 9.44 -29.15
C ASP A 267 -2.78 8.55 -28.07
N LEU A 268 -2.06 9.12 -27.08
CA LEU A 268 -1.54 8.37 -25.93
C LEU A 268 -2.66 7.70 -25.11
N VAL A 269 -3.77 8.38 -24.87
CA VAL A 269 -4.92 7.83 -24.15
C VAL A 269 -5.53 6.66 -24.93
N TYR A 270 -5.63 6.77 -26.25
CA TYR A 270 -6.25 5.73 -27.08
C TYR A 270 -5.28 4.59 -27.46
N ALA A 271 -3.99 4.78 -27.33
CA ALA A 271 -2.99 3.72 -27.44
C ALA A 271 -3.06 2.72 -26.27
N LEU A 272 -3.58 3.15 -25.10
CA LEU A 272 -3.79 2.26 -23.96
C LEU A 272 -5.04 1.40 -24.17
N GLY A 273 -4.99 0.13 -23.81
CA GLY A 273 -6.13 -0.80 -23.84
C GLY A 273 -7.32 -0.29 -23.01
N ALA A 274 -8.54 -0.56 -23.48
CA ALA A 274 -9.76 -0.07 -22.84
C ALA A 274 -9.92 -0.57 -21.38
N GLU A 275 -9.41 -1.74 -21.10
CA GLU A 275 -9.40 -2.38 -19.76
C GLU A 275 -8.61 -1.59 -18.73
N TYR A 276 -7.46 -1.00 -19.11
CA TYR A 276 -6.61 -0.23 -18.22
C TYR A 276 -7.05 1.24 -18.09
N ARG A 277 -7.81 1.78 -19.06
CA ARG A 277 -8.21 3.19 -19.05
C ARG A 277 -9.07 3.59 -17.86
N ALA A 278 -9.84 2.65 -17.29
CA ALA A 278 -10.74 2.97 -16.18
C ALA A 278 -9.99 3.51 -14.94
N ASN A 279 -8.79 2.98 -14.66
CA ASN A 279 -7.98 3.33 -13.51
C ASN A 279 -6.70 4.10 -13.90
N ALA A 280 -6.58 4.48 -15.18
CA ALA A 280 -5.37 5.11 -15.68
C ALA A 280 -5.16 6.51 -15.09
N SER A 281 -3.90 6.88 -14.97
CA SER A 281 -3.45 8.21 -14.53
C SER A 281 -2.28 8.70 -15.39
N PHE A 282 -2.19 10.02 -15.54
CA PHE A 282 -1.01 10.66 -16.11
C PHE A 282 0.06 10.85 -15.05
N VAL A 283 1.31 10.61 -15.42
CA VAL A 283 2.49 10.84 -14.59
C VAL A 283 3.45 11.75 -15.36
N MET A 284 3.80 12.88 -14.78
CA MET A 284 4.72 13.84 -15.38
C MET A 284 5.31 14.76 -14.32
N ASN A 285 6.40 15.47 -14.63
CA ASN A 285 6.95 16.47 -13.72
C ASN A 285 6.20 17.81 -13.80
N SER A 286 6.43 18.71 -12.84
CA SER A 286 5.80 20.04 -12.76
C SER A 286 6.06 20.91 -13.98
N LYS A 287 7.26 20.83 -14.58
CA LYS A 287 7.61 21.62 -15.77
C LYS A 287 6.81 21.15 -16.98
N THR A 288 6.71 19.83 -17.17
CA THR A 288 5.93 19.22 -18.24
C THR A 288 4.44 19.50 -18.06
N ALA A 289 3.91 19.40 -16.85
CA ALA A 289 2.53 19.77 -16.54
C ALA A 289 2.25 21.24 -16.85
N GLY A 290 3.20 22.14 -16.52
CA GLY A 290 3.10 23.54 -16.90
C GLY A 290 3.13 23.78 -18.41
N ALA A 291 3.86 22.97 -19.18
CA ALA A 291 3.88 23.03 -20.65
C ALA A 291 2.55 22.53 -21.23
N VAL A 292 2.03 21.40 -20.73
CA VAL A 292 0.72 20.86 -21.15
C VAL A 292 -0.41 21.84 -20.86
N ARG A 293 -0.38 22.54 -19.72
CA ARG A 293 -1.40 23.57 -19.39
C ARG A 293 -1.39 24.76 -20.33
N LYS A 294 -0.28 25.05 -20.99
CA LYS A 294 -0.17 26.13 -21.99
C LYS A 294 -0.66 25.75 -23.37
N LEU A 295 -0.96 24.47 -23.60
CA LEU A 295 -1.51 24.02 -24.88
C LEU A 295 -2.88 24.65 -25.10
N LYS A 296 -3.08 25.17 -26.31
CA LYS A 296 -4.30 25.82 -26.75
C LYS A 296 -4.83 25.15 -27.99
N ASP A 297 -6.14 25.19 -28.15
CA ASP A 297 -6.78 24.83 -29.41
C ASP A 297 -6.60 25.97 -30.49
N ASN A 298 -7.09 25.72 -31.67
CA ASN A 298 -7.03 26.71 -32.79
C ASN A 298 -7.80 28.00 -32.47
N ASP A 299 -8.72 27.98 -31.52
CA ASP A 299 -9.48 29.15 -31.05
C ASP A 299 -8.78 29.90 -29.92
N GLY A 300 -7.61 29.45 -29.48
CA GLY A 300 -6.82 30.04 -28.40
C GLY A 300 -7.28 29.70 -26.99
N ARG A 301 -8.18 28.71 -26.80
CA ARG A 301 -8.63 28.21 -25.51
C ARG A 301 -7.62 27.21 -24.97
N PHE A 302 -7.42 27.23 -23.65
CA PHE A 302 -6.58 26.21 -23.00
C PHE A 302 -7.27 24.84 -23.03
N LEU A 303 -6.54 23.81 -23.44
CA LEU A 303 -7.02 22.43 -23.48
C LEU A 303 -7.22 21.83 -22.09
N TRP A 304 -6.45 22.30 -21.12
CA TRP A 304 -6.56 21.88 -19.73
C TRP A 304 -7.21 22.99 -18.90
N SER A 305 -8.39 22.73 -18.35
CA SER A 305 -9.04 23.58 -17.36
C SER A 305 -8.89 22.98 -15.96
N ASP A 306 -8.59 23.82 -14.98
CA ASP A 306 -8.63 23.40 -13.57
C ASP A 306 -10.07 23.10 -13.15
N GLY A 307 -10.25 22.10 -12.29
CA GLY A 307 -11.53 21.88 -11.61
C GLY A 307 -11.87 23.13 -10.78
N LEU A 308 -13.11 23.61 -10.89
CA LEU A 308 -13.62 24.76 -10.12
C LEU A 308 -13.74 24.45 -8.61
N ALA A 309 -13.72 23.18 -8.21
CA ALA A 309 -13.82 22.75 -6.83
C ALA A 309 -12.43 22.72 -6.17
N ALA A 310 -12.25 23.45 -5.08
CA ALA A 310 -11.03 23.42 -4.28
C ALA A 310 -10.86 22.02 -3.65
N GLY A 311 -9.74 21.36 -3.97
CA GLY A 311 -9.40 20.03 -3.42
C GLY A 311 -9.55 18.85 -4.38
N GLU A 312 -10.07 19.03 -5.58
CA GLU A 312 -10.02 17.98 -6.60
C GLU A 312 -8.62 17.92 -7.24
N PRO A 313 -8.07 16.70 -7.44
CA PRO A 313 -6.83 16.54 -8.18
C PRO A 313 -6.98 17.06 -9.60
N ALA A 314 -5.93 17.67 -10.14
CA ALA A 314 -5.92 18.15 -11.51
C ALA A 314 -6.23 16.99 -12.47
N ARG A 315 -7.18 17.17 -13.39
CA ARG A 315 -7.56 16.18 -14.39
C ARG A 315 -7.22 16.64 -15.80
N LEU A 316 -6.54 15.78 -16.55
CA LEU A 316 -6.22 15.98 -17.95
C LEU A 316 -7.04 14.96 -18.78
N LEU A 317 -7.84 15.44 -19.73
CA LEU A 317 -8.74 14.59 -20.54
C LEU A 317 -9.66 13.68 -19.69
N GLY A 318 -10.01 14.10 -18.48
CA GLY A 318 -10.84 13.33 -17.55
C GLY A 318 -10.08 12.39 -16.59
N TYR A 319 -8.78 12.20 -16.80
CA TYR A 319 -7.92 11.33 -15.96
C TYR A 319 -7.15 12.12 -14.92
N PRO A 320 -6.86 11.54 -13.74
CA PRO A 320 -6.06 12.17 -12.71
C PRO A 320 -4.62 12.38 -13.19
N VAL A 321 -3.98 13.45 -12.72
CA VAL A 321 -2.59 13.75 -13.02
C VAL A 321 -1.78 13.68 -11.74
N LEU A 322 -0.78 12.80 -11.73
CA LEU A 322 0.20 12.68 -10.67
C LEU A 322 1.46 13.44 -11.04
N ILE A 323 1.87 14.36 -10.16
CA ILE A 323 3.11 15.10 -10.34
C ILE A 323 4.26 14.32 -9.70
N ALA A 324 5.16 13.82 -10.54
CA ALA A 324 6.38 13.12 -10.17
C ALA A 324 7.58 13.93 -10.67
N GLU A 325 8.30 14.58 -9.76
CA GLU A 325 9.44 15.44 -10.14
C GLU A 325 10.63 14.64 -10.68
N ASP A 326 10.66 13.34 -10.42
CA ASP A 326 11.70 12.43 -10.93
C ASP A 326 11.51 12.05 -12.40
N MET A 327 10.36 12.41 -13.01
CA MET A 327 10.15 12.23 -14.45
C MET A 327 11.07 13.15 -15.26
N PRO A 328 11.57 12.69 -16.42
CA PRO A 328 12.43 13.50 -17.29
C PRO A 328 11.77 14.81 -17.71
N ASP A 329 12.59 15.85 -17.87
CA ASP A 329 12.16 17.09 -18.53
C ASP A 329 11.90 16.84 -20.02
N ILE A 330 11.11 17.71 -20.64
CA ILE A 330 10.90 17.72 -22.09
C ILE A 330 12.24 17.98 -22.78
N ALA A 331 12.73 17.01 -23.51
CA ALA A 331 13.94 17.06 -24.30
C ALA A 331 13.83 16.10 -25.49
N THR A 332 14.73 16.24 -26.45
CA THR A 332 14.85 15.33 -27.60
C THR A 332 14.92 13.86 -27.19
N GLY A 333 13.99 13.06 -27.64
CA GLY A 333 13.93 11.63 -27.35
C GLY A 333 13.52 11.27 -25.92
N ALA A 334 13.13 12.24 -25.09
CA ALA A 334 12.76 11.99 -23.70
C ALA A 334 11.33 11.46 -23.56
N ASN A 335 11.13 10.51 -22.64
CA ASN A 335 9.84 9.98 -22.24
C ASN A 335 9.31 10.82 -21.05
N ALA A 336 8.83 12.05 -21.32
CA ALA A 336 8.49 13.00 -20.26
C ALA A 336 7.07 12.86 -19.68
N ILE A 337 6.20 12.07 -20.31
CA ILE A 337 4.86 11.79 -19.85
C ILE A 337 4.64 10.27 -19.91
N ALA A 338 4.10 9.70 -18.85
CA ALA A 338 3.59 8.35 -18.84
C ALA A 338 2.08 8.37 -18.58
N PHE A 339 1.35 7.44 -19.17
CA PHE A 339 -0.07 7.25 -18.99
C PHE A 339 -0.37 5.76 -18.87
N GLY A 340 -1.11 5.37 -17.85
CA GLY A 340 -1.45 3.96 -17.63
C GLY A 340 -2.09 3.68 -16.30
N ASP A 341 -2.49 2.43 -16.13
CA ASP A 341 -2.90 1.87 -14.84
C ASP A 341 -1.66 1.34 -14.11
N PHE A 342 -1.06 2.17 -13.28
CA PHE A 342 0.13 1.81 -12.51
C PHE A 342 -0.14 0.77 -11.42
N ALA A 343 -1.40 0.62 -10.97
CA ALA A 343 -1.74 -0.41 -10.00
C ALA A 343 -1.62 -1.83 -10.59
N SER A 344 -1.93 -1.98 -11.88
CA SER A 344 -1.73 -3.24 -12.61
C SER A 344 -0.32 -3.34 -13.19
N GLY A 345 0.23 -2.21 -13.67
CA GLY A 345 1.45 -2.15 -14.45
C GLY A 345 2.74 -2.17 -13.65
N TYR A 346 2.78 -1.65 -12.43
CA TYR A 346 4.01 -1.55 -11.64
C TYR A 346 3.82 -2.08 -10.22
N THR A 347 4.63 -3.06 -9.84
CA THR A 347 4.56 -3.67 -8.52
C THR A 347 5.77 -3.28 -7.68
N VAL A 348 5.50 -2.73 -6.51
CA VAL A 348 6.47 -2.42 -5.46
C VAL A 348 6.42 -3.53 -4.42
N ALA A 349 7.50 -4.28 -4.27
CA ALA A 349 7.65 -5.27 -3.21
C ALA A 349 8.45 -4.66 -2.06
N GLU A 350 7.91 -4.66 -0.85
CA GLU A 350 8.63 -4.12 0.30
C GLU A 350 8.61 -5.08 1.48
N ARG A 351 9.65 -5.00 2.28
CA ARG A 351 9.67 -5.60 3.60
C ARG A 351 9.25 -4.54 4.61
N PRO A 352 8.22 -4.80 5.44
CA PRO A 352 7.69 -3.79 6.36
C PRO A 352 8.66 -3.38 7.46
N ASP A 353 9.77 -4.10 7.63
CA ASP A 353 10.77 -3.89 8.67
C ASP A 353 11.67 -2.70 8.34
N LEU A 354 11.47 -1.57 9.00
CA LEU A 354 12.47 -0.51 9.09
C LEU A 354 13.33 -0.77 10.33
N ARG A 355 14.63 -0.99 10.12
CA ARG A 355 15.58 -1.23 11.22
C ARG A 355 16.41 0.02 11.45
N VAL A 356 16.48 0.47 12.71
CA VAL A 356 17.37 1.56 13.12
C VAL A 356 18.32 1.03 14.20
N LEU A 357 19.61 1.09 13.92
CA LEU A 357 20.67 0.70 14.85
C LEU A 357 21.43 1.96 15.29
N ARG A 358 21.58 2.16 16.59
CA ARG A 358 22.39 3.21 17.18
C ARG A 358 23.81 2.70 17.43
N ASP A 359 24.81 3.38 16.87
CA ASP A 359 26.22 3.07 17.06
C ASP A 359 26.97 4.26 17.68
N PRO A 360 27.26 4.25 18.98
CA PRO A 360 28.03 5.29 19.65
C PRO A 360 29.55 5.05 19.62
N PHE A 361 30.03 3.95 19.04
CA PHE A 361 31.43 3.53 19.17
C PHE A 361 32.26 3.85 17.95
N SER A 362 31.70 3.75 16.74
CA SER A 362 32.45 3.82 15.48
C SER A 362 32.92 5.24 15.12
N ALA A 363 32.24 6.30 15.56
CA ALA A 363 32.54 7.67 15.14
C ALA A 363 32.56 8.69 16.30
N LYS A 364 33.34 8.43 17.36
CA LYS A 364 33.46 9.36 18.49
C LYS A 364 33.95 10.75 18.06
N PRO A 365 33.34 11.86 18.50
CA PRO A 365 32.33 12.06 19.55
C PRO A 365 30.88 12.03 19.03
N HIS A 366 30.62 11.48 17.87
CA HIS A 366 29.28 11.39 17.26
C HIS A 366 28.66 10.01 17.47
N VAL A 367 27.34 9.97 17.52
CA VAL A 367 26.53 8.75 17.47
C VAL A 367 26.01 8.58 16.04
N LEU A 368 26.18 7.40 15.49
CA LEU A 368 25.65 7.03 14.18
C LEU A 368 24.30 6.34 14.35
N PHE A 369 23.35 6.65 13.46
CA PHE A 369 22.06 5.98 13.37
C PHE A 369 21.99 5.28 12.02
N TYR A 370 22.07 3.96 12.02
CA TYR A 370 22.00 3.17 10.81
C TYR A 370 20.55 2.72 10.58
N ALA A 371 19.90 3.32 9.60
CA ALA A 371 18.54 2.96 9.21
C ALA A 371 18.58 2.17 7.91
N THR A 372 17.88 1.02 7.87
CA THR A 372 17.79 0.16 6.68
C THR A 372 16.34 -0.22 6.38
N LYS A 373 16.03 -0.27 5.09
CA LYS A 373 14.76 -0.77 4.55
C LYS A 373 15.04 -1.60 3.32
N ARG A 374 14.27 -2.66 3.09
CA ARG A 374 14.36 -3.46 1.87
C ARG A 374 13.15 -3.21 0.98
N ILE A 375 13.43 -2.86 -0.29
CA ILE A 375 12.43 -2.53 -1.28
C ILE A 375 12.86 -2.99 -2.66
N GLY A 376 11.92 -3.48 -3.44
CA GLY A 376 12.06 -3.84 -4.84
C GLY A 376 10.94 -3.19 -5.65
N GLY A 377 11.11 -3.11 -6.94
CA GLY A 377 10.07 -2.63 -7.85
C GLY A 377 10.41 -3.01 -9.27
N ASP A 378 9.40 -3.40 -10.02
CA ASP A 378 9.52 -3.70 -11.44
C ASP A 378 8.15 -3.61 -12.13
N VAL A 379 8.17 -3.55 -13.46
CA VAL A 379 6.96 -3.59 -14.28
C VAL A 379 6.38 -5.00 -14.24
N SER A 380 5.15 -5.11 -13.76
CA SER A 380 4.40 -6.37 -13.71
C SER A 380 3.57 -6.60 -14.97
N ASP A 381 3.09 -5.53 -15.62
CA ASP A 381 2.32 -5.60 -16.86
C ASP A 381 2.72 -4.47 -17.81
N PHE A 382 3.39 -4.84 -18.92
CA PHE A 382 3.87 -3.90 -19.92
C PHE A 382 2.76 -3.31 -20.80
N ALA A 383 1.59 -3.95 -20.87
CA ALA A 383 0.45 -3.43 -21.61
C ALA A 383 -0.26 -2.29 -20.89
N ALA A 384 -0.15 -2.26 -19.54
CA ALA A 384 -0.83 -1.31 -18.68
C ALA A 384 -0.22 0.11 -18.67
N ILE A 385 1.00 0.29 -19.21
CA ILE A 385 1.72 1.57 -19.20
C ILE A 385 2.15 1.94 -20.63
N LYS A 386 1.90 3.19 -21.02
CA LYS A 386 2.36 3.80 -22.26
C LYS A 386 3.07 5.11 -21.98
N VAL A 387 4.02 5.48 -22.80
CA VAL A 387 4.80 6.71 -22.64
C VAL A 387 4.68 7.62 -23.86
N LEU A 388 4.76 8.93 -23.63
CA LEU A 388 4.84 9.93 -24.69
C LEU A 388 6.30 10.31 -24.89
N LYS A 389 6.82 9.97 -26.07
CA LYS A 389 8.19 10.26 -26.46
C LYS A 389 8.26 11.54 -27.28
N PHE A 390 9.14 12.44 -26.90
CA PHE A 390 9.37 13.68 -27.61
C PHE A 390 10.31 13.48 -28.78
N SER A 391 9.78 12.86 -29.85
CA SER A 391 10.51 12.51 -31.06
C SER A 391 9.63 12.71 -32.29
N VAL A 392 10.25 12.70 -33.48
CA VAL A 392 9.55 12.78 -34.77
C VAL A 392 8.88 11.47 -35.13
N VAL A 393 9.49 10.36 -34.73
CA VAL A 393 9.00 8.97 -34.93
C VAL A 393 9.27 8.16 -33.69
#